data_8b5367165f503f76922819925a8e7fca
#
_entry.id   8b5367165f503f76922819925a8e7fca
#
_cell.length_a   1.000
_cell.length_b   1.000
_cell.length_c   1.000
_cell.angle_alpha   90.00
_cell.angle_beta   90.00
_cell.angle_gamma   90.00
#
_symmetry.space_group_name_H-M   'P 1'
#
loop_
_entity.id
_entity.type
_entity.pdbx_description
1 polymer ?
#
loop_
_entity_poly.entity_id
_entity_poly.type
_entity_poly.pdbx_seq_one_letter_code
_entity_poly.pdbx_strand_id
1 'polypeptide(L)'
;MNELLQTVEELRQMSATELTKLGEDSLMDHLRHQATEARGRHGGLGPKNIETFLDDRDCVRYPTRLVLEFGEMSPHQFAQPDRDFRSNHPEARVIYLRPILGNRPDLIALAVSYMIPVINYGQIITDEHCLEYGAHLLGLTTEDYYNCICELADFVGAEFCAAEDQPPATGGCCSGGCSCH
;
A
#
# COMPACT_ATOMS: atom_id res chain seq x y z
N MET A 1 17.34 28.16 23.61
CA MET A 1 17.34 29.19 22.54
C MET A 1 18.64 29.20 21.72
N ASN A 2 19.80 28.94 22.33
CA ASN A 2 21.09 28.86 21.59
C ASN A 2 21.22 27.60 20.70
N GLU A 3 20.76 26.44 21.13
CA GLU A 3 20.85 25.19 20.35
C GLU A 3 20.06 25.27 19.02
N LEU A 4 18.85 25.81 19.04
CA LEU A 4 18.03 25.98 17.83
C LEU A 4 18.68 26.93 16.80
N LEU A 5 19.35 27.99 17.27
CA LEU A 5 20.05 28.93 16.39
C LEU A 5 21.30 28.29 15.78
N GLN A 6 22.01 27.45 16.53
CA GLN A 6 23.17 26.71 16.05
C GLN A 6 22.77 25.69 14.98
N THR A 7 21.69 24.95 15.19
CA THR A 7 21.14 23.99 14.23
C THR A 7 20.72 24.67 12.92
N VAL A 8 20.09 25.84 12.98
CA VAL A 8 19.70 26.59 11.77
C VAL A 8 20.92 27.08 10.98
N GLU A 9 22.00 27.51 11.66
CA GLU A 9 23.23 27.96 11.00
C GLU A 9 23.96 26.78 10.35
N GLU A 10 24.00 25.61 11.00
CA GLU A 10 24.55 24.37 10.43
C GLU A 10 23.78 23.95 9.18
N LEU A 11 22.45 23.96 9.20
CA LEU A 11 21.61 23.65 8.02
C LEU A 11 21.86 24.59 6.84
N ARG A 12 22.14 25.88 7.12
CA ARG A 12 22.44 26.87 6.05
C ARG A 12 23.77 26.61 5.35
N GLN A 13 24.70 25.93 6.02
CA GLN A 13 26.03 25.61 5.48
C GLN A 13 26.05 24.30 4.71
N MET A 14 25.00 23.48 4.82
CA MET A 14 24.90 22.19 4.13
C MET A 14 24.64 22.38 2.62
N SER A 15 25.23 21.51 1.82
CA SER A 15 24.91 21.41 0.39
C SER A 15 23.49 20.85 0.16
N ALA A 16 22.94 21.08 -1.03
CA ALA A 16 21.63 20.54 -1.39
C ALA A 16 21.57 19.01 -1.26
N THR A 17 22.65 18.29 -1.59
CA THR A 17 22.73 16.84 -1.47
C THR A 17 22.69 16.39 0.00
N GLU A 18 23.41 17.07 0.89
CA GLU A 18 23.39 16.77 2.32
C GLU A 18 22.03 17.04 2.95
N LEU A 19 21.37 18.14 2.55
CA LEU A 19 20.00 18.45 3.02
C LEU A 19 18.99 17.41 2.53
N THR A 20 19.09 16.95 1.28
CA THR A 20 18.22 15.90 0.74
C THR A 20 18.40 14.61 1.55
N LYS A 21 19.63 14.17 1.76
CA LYS A 21 19.92 12.97 2.53
C LYS A 21 19.42 13.08 3.98
N LEU A 22 19.64 14.22 4.63
CA LEU A 22 19.13 14.47 5.98
C LEU A 22 17.60 14.38 6.03
N GLY A 23 16.91 14.90 5.00
CA GLY A 23 15.46 14.80 4.88
C GLY A 23 14.97 13.35 4.70
N GLU A 24 15.65 12.56 3.87
CA GLU A 24 15.37 11.14 3.67
C GLU A 24 15.57 10.33 4.96
N ASP A 25 16.71 10.49 5.63
CA ASP A 25 17.02 9.83 6.90
C ASP A 25 15.97 10.20 7.98
N SER A 26 15.61 11.48 8.07
CA SER A 26 14.62 11.98 9.02
C SER A 26 13.21 11.42 8.74
N LEU A 27 12.81 11.29 7.46
CA LEU A 27 11.55 10.70 7.07
C LEU A 27 11.51 9.20 7.43
N MET A 28 12.61 8.48 7.16
CA MET A 28 12.72 7.07 7.49
C MET A 28 12.57 6.83 9.01
N ASP A 29 13.27 7.61 9.82
CA ASP A 29 13.18 7.51 11.28
C ASP A 29 11.78 7.86 11.80
N HIS A 30 11.14 8.86 11.18
CA HIS A 30 9.75 9.21 11.49
C HIS A 30 8.80 8.06 11.20
N LEU A 31 8.94 7.40 10.03
CA LEU A 31 8.11 6.25 9.65
C LEU A 31 8.29 5.06 10.58
N ARG A 32 9.52 4.75 10.99
CA ARG A 32 9.82 3.70 11.98
C ARG A 32 9.14 3.98 13.32
N HIS A 33 9.24 5.22 13.76
CA HIS A 33 8.63 5.66 15.02
C HIS A 33 7.11 5.52 14.96
N GLN A 34 6.48 6.03 13.91
CA GLN A 34 5.03 5.96 13.68
C GLN A 34 4.53 4.50 13.61
N ALA A 35 5.24 3.63 12.90
CA ALA A 35 4.90 2.21 12.80
C ALA A 35 5.00 1.50 14.16
N THR A 36 6.03 1.83 14.93
CA THR A 36 6.25 1.26 16.28
C THR A 36 5.17 1.71 17.26
N GLU A 37 4.78 2.99 17.24
CA GLU A 37 3.67 3.51 18.05
C GLU A 37 2.33 2.88 17.66
N ALA A 38 2.04 2.79 16.34
CA ALA A 38 0.84 2.16 15.83
C ALA A 38 0.76 0.67 16.25
N ARG A 39 1.89 -0.04 16.18
CA ARG A 39 1.99 -1.41 16.68
C ARG A 39 1.75 -1.50 18.19
N GLY A 40 2.29 -0.57 18.97
CA GLY A 40 2.07 -0.51 20.42
C GLY A 40 0.60 -0.33 20.80
N ARG A 41 -0.15 0.47 20.02
CA ARG A 41 -1.59 0.72 20.25
C ARG A 41 -2.49 -0.45 19.83
N HIS A 42 -2.22 -1.04 18.68
CA HIS A 42 -3.10 -2.02 18.04
C HIS A 42 -2.61 -3.47 18.14
N GLY A 43 -1.39 -3.70 18.66
CA GLY A 43 -0.74 -5.01 18.63
C GLY A 43 -0.27 -5.46 17.25
N GLY A 44 -0.06 -4.49 16.35
CA GLY A 44 0.18 -4.71 14.93
C GLY A 44 -1.10 -4.59 14.09
N LEU A 45 -0.98 -4.82 12.79
CA LEU A 45 -2.11 -4.85 11.87
C LEU A 45 -2.43 -6.30 11.49
N GLY A 46 -3.69 -6.69 11.65
CA GLY A 46 -4.17 -8.03 11.32
C GLY A 46 -5.63 -8.02 10.87
N PRO A 47 -6.16 -9.17 10.39
CA PRO A 47 -7.51 -9.26 9.83
C PRO A 47 -8.63 -8.75 10.75
N LYS A 48 -8.41 -8.79 12.06
CA LYS A 48 -9.44 -8.46 13.06
C LYS A 48 -9.51 -6.99 13.42
N ASN A 49 -8.48 -6.21 13.11
CA ASN A 49 -8.39 -4.82 13.52
C ASN A 49 -8.15 -3.84 12.38
N ILE A 50 -8.23 -4.28 11.12
CA ILE A 50 -7.99 -3.42 9.94
C ILE A 50 -8.89 -2.17 9.99
N GLU A 51 -10.20 -2.32 10.21
CA GLU A 51 -11.14 -1.21 10.25
C GLU A 51 -10.81 -0.24 11.38
N THR A 52 -10.62 -0.77 12.60
CA THR A 52 -10.25 0.06 13.76
C THR A 52 -8.93 0.78 13.56
N PHE A 53 -7.97 0.14 12.90
CA PHE A 53 -6.68 0.75 12.55
C PHE A 53 -6.83 1.89 11.55
N LEU A 54 -7.62 1.69 10.49
CA LEU A 54 -7.88 2.70 9.47
C LEU A 54 -8.67 3.91 10.01
N ASP A 55 -9.43 3.73 11.07
CA ASP A 55 -10.17 4.80 11.75
C ASP A 55 -9.31 5.58 12.75
N ASP A 56 -8.18 5.04 13.20
CA ASP A 56 -7.26 5.74 14.11
C ASP A 56 -6.45 6.82 13.36
N ARG A 57 -6.77 8.09 13.66
CA ARG A 57 -6.14 9.27 13.01
C ARG A 57 -4.68 9.48 13.38
N ASP A 58 -4.21 8.85 14.42
CA ASP A 58 -2.78 8.85 14.76
C ASP A 58 -1.99 7.84 13.94
N CYS A 59 -2.65 6.80 13.39
CA CYS A 59 -2.05 5.81 12.50
C CYS A 59 -2.27 6.17 11.02
N VAL A 60 -3.49 6.59 10.67
CA VAL A 60 -3.90 6.91 9.30
C VAL A 60 -4.49 8.32 9.25
N ARG A 61 -3.72 9.27 8.73
CA ARG A 61 -4.06 10.71 8.72
C ARG A 61 -5.41 11.05 8.12
N TYR A 62 -5.82 10.27 7.11
CA TYR A 62 -7.02 10.54 6.33
C TYR A 62 -8.03 9.42 6.49
N PRO A 63 -9.35 9.71 6.53
CA PRO A 63 -10.36 8.66 6.42
C PRO A 63 -10.04 7.77 5.23
N THR A 64 -9.94 6.46 5.46
CA THR A 64 -9.50 5.53 4.43
C THR A 64 -10.42 4.32 4.42
N ARG A 65 -10.88 3.92 3.22
CA ARG A 65 -11.68 2.72 3.00
C ARG A 65 -10.97 1.76 2.05
N LEU A 66 -11.27 0.48 2.18
CA LEU A 66 -10.81 -0.56 1.28
C LEU A 66 -11.89 -0.91 0.28
N VAL A 67 -11.49 -1.14 -0.96
CA VAL A 67 -12.37 -1.56 -2.06
C VAL A 67 -11.71 -2.72 -2.80
N LEU A 68 -12.42 -3.84 -2.88
CA LEU A 68 -11.97 -5.05 -3.60
C LEU A 68 -12.35 -4.93 -5.08
N GLU A 69 -11.59 -4.15 -5.82
CA GLU A 69 -11.77 -3.92 -7.26
C GLU A 69 -10.41 -3.84 -7.95
N PHE A 70 -10.38 -4.19 -9.25
CA PHE A 70 -9.13 -4.14 -10.01
C PHE A 70 -8.59 -2.72 -10.18
N GLY A 71 -9.45 -1.70 -10.22
CA GLY A 71 -9.01 -0.35 -10.53
C GLY A 71 -8.21 -0.31 -11.85
N GLU A 72 -7.09 0.43 -11.84
CA GLU A 72 -6.15 0.50 -12.96
C GLU A 72 -4.82 -0.23 -12.64
N MET A 73 -4.88 -1.25 -11.79
CA MET A 73 -3.71 -2.00 -11.34
C MET A 73 -3.07 -2.84 -12.46
N SER A 74 -1.74 -2.82 -12.52
CA SER A 74 -0.96 -3.74 -13.36
C SER A 74 -1.02 -5.18 -12.81
N PRO A 75 -0.66 -6.22 -13.61
CA PRO A 75 -0.81 -7.63 -13.21
C PRO A 75 -0.24 -8.00 -11.84
N HIS A 76 0.96 -7.52 -11.51
CA HIS A 76 1.63 -7.83 -10.24
C HIS A 76 1.33 -6.84 -9.10
N GLN A 77 0.50 -5.85 -9.36
CA GLN A 77 0.15 -4.86 -8.37
C GLN A 77 -1.01 -5.38 -7.50
N PHE A 78 -0.80 -5.53 -6.21
CA PHE A 78 -1.78 -6.08 -5.26
C PHE A 78 -2.71 -5.02 -4.67
N ALA A 79 -2.24 -3.77 -4.61
CA ALA A 79 -2.99 -2.63 -4.08
C ALA A 79 -2.64 -1.35 -4.82
N GLN A 80 -3.58 -0.42 -4.87
CA GLN A 80 -3.40 0.91 -5.44
C GLN A 80 -4.20 1.93 -4.65
N PRO A 81 -3.59 3.09 -4.28
CA PRO A 81 -4.35 4.20 -3.74
C PRO A 81 -5.15 4.88 -4.83
N ASP A 82 -6.25 5.54 -4.48
CA ASP A 82 -6.98 6.40 -5.40
C ASP A 82 -6.06 7.49 -5.98
N ARG A 83 -6.20 7.77 -7.27
CA ARG A 83 -5.34 8.73 -7.98
C ARG A 83 -5.45 10.17 -7.50
N ASP A 84 -6.56 10.53 -6.90
CA ASP A 84 -6.85 11.89 -6.45
C ASP A 84 -6.18 12.28 -5.11
N PHE A 85 -4.97 11.75 -4.86
CA PHE A 85 -4.12 12.20 -3.75
C PHE A 85 -3.89 13.72 -3.69
N ARG A 86 -4.15 14.42 -4.78
CA ARG A 86 -3.93 15.88 -4.91
C ARG A 86 -5.12 16.71 -4.47
N SER A 87 -6.28 16.11 -4.35
CA SER A 87 -7.44 16.83 -3.88
C SER A 87 -7.38 16.90 -2.36
N ASN A 88 -7.33 18.10 -1.80
CA ASN A 88 -7.57 18.37 -0.38
C ASN A 88 -9.02 18.03 0.02
N HIS A 89 -9.60 17.00 -0.60
CA HIS A 89 -10.95 16.57 -0.29
C HIS A 89 -10.99 16.00 1.12
N PRO A 90 -11.93 16.43 1.95
CA PRO A 90 -12.19 15.84 3.27
C PRO A 90 -12.78 14.43 3.17
N GLU A 91 -13.03 13.95 1.95
CA GLU A 91 -13.60 12.63 1.70
C GLU A 91 -12.58 11.52 1.92
N ALA A 92 -13.08 10.35 2.29
CA ALA A 92 -12.27 9.20 2.57
C ALA A 92 -11.39 8.81 1.37
N ARG A 93 -10.11 8.61 1.61
CA ARG A 93 -9.20 8.02 0.62
C ARG A 93 -9.58 6.56 0.39
N VAL A 94 -9.25 6.05 -0.78
CA VAL A 94 -9.56 4.67 -1.15
C VAL A 94 -8.26 3.92 -1.41
N ILE A 95 -8.16 2.71 -0.86
CA ILE A 95 -7.18 1.72 -1.26
C ILE A 95 -7.94 0.65 -2.05
N TYR A 96 -7.66 0.57 -3.35
CA TYR A 96 -8.12 -0.53 -4.18
C TYR A 96 -7.24 -1.74 -3.92
N LEU A 97 -7.86 -2.89 -3.71
CA LEU A 97 -7.21 -4.18 -3.50
C LEU A 97 -7.68 -5.16 -4.57
N ARG A 98 -6.81 -6.07 -4.99
CA ARG A 98 -7.21 -7.15 -5.89
C ARG A 98 -8.37 -7.96 -5.31
N PRO A 99 -9.43 -8.26 -6.09
CA PRO A 99 -10.59 -9.03 -5.61
C PRO A 99 -10.25 -10.39 -5.03
N ILE A 100 -9.21 -11.07 -5.56
CA ILE A 100 -8.75 -12.36 -5.06
C ILE A 100 -8.35 -12.32 -3.57
N LEU A 101 -7.91 -11.15 -3.07
CA LEU A 101 -7.55 -10.96 -1.66
C LEU A 101 -8.75 -11.05 -0.72
N GLY A 102 -9.99 -10.95 -1.22
CA GLY A 102 -11.20 -11.05 -0.41
C GLY A 102 -11.32 -12.37 0.35
N ASN A 103 -10.69 -13.43 -0.16
CA ASN A 103 -10.64 -14.75 0.50
C ASN A 103 -9.39 -14.93 1.41
N ARG A 104 -8.52 -13.92 1.48
CA ARG A 104 -7.25 -13.97 2.22
C ARG A 104 -7.09 -12.72 3.08
N PRO A 105 -7.85 -12.62 4.20
CA PRO A 105 -7.80 -11.46 5.09
C PRO A 105 -6.41 -11.18 5.67
N ASP A 106 -5.57 -12.22 5.81
CA ASP A 106 -4.16 -12.12 6.19
C ASP A 106 -3.34 -11.31 5.17
N LEU A 107 -3.55 -11.57 3.88
CA LEU A 107 -2.89 -10.83 2.79
C LEU A 107 -3.43 -9.41 2.63
N ILE A 108 -4.70 -9.16 2.97
CA ILE A 108 -5.25 -7.79 3.03
C ILE A 108 -4.49 -6.96 4.06
N ALA A 109 -4.26 -7.49 5.26
CA ALA A 109 -3.50 -6.78 6.29
C ALA A 109 -2.07 -6.45 5.83
N LEU A 110 -1.42 -7.39 5.14
CA LEU A 110 -0.10 -7.20 4.55
C LEU A 110 -0.11 -6.09 3.47
N ALA A 111 -1.07 -6.14 2.53
CA ALA A 111 -1.22 -5.12 1.49
C ALA A 111 -1.51 -3.73 2.07
N VAL A 112 -2.38 -3.66 3.08
CA VAL A 112 -2.74 -2.39 3.75
C VAL A 112 -1.53 -1.82 4.49
N SER A 113 -0.75 -2.63 5.22
CA SER A 113 0.43 -2.15 5.95
C SER A 113 1.46 -1.50 5.01
N TYR A 114 1.60 -2.01 3.77
CA TYR A 114 2.44 -1.43 2.73
C TYR A 114 1.92 -0.07 2.22
N MET A 115 0.60 0.10 2.17
CA MET A 115 -0.04 1.29 1.59
C MET A 115 -0.18 2.46 2.57
N ILE A 116 -0.11 2.24 3.90
CA ILE A 116 -0.28 3.32 4.89
C ILE A 116 0.66 4.51 4.69
N PRO A 117 1.98 4.34 4.45
CA PRO A 117 2.86 5.48 4.20
C PRO A 117 2.44 6.29 2.97
N VAL A 118 2.04 5.60 1.90
CA VAL A 118 1.56 6.25 0.66
C VAL A 118 0.30 7.07 0.93
N ILE A 119 -0.65 6.53 1.71
CA ILE A 119 -1.87 7.25 2.12
C ILE A 119 -1.53 8.49 2.93
N ASN A 120 -0.58 8.39 3.87
CA ASN A 120 -0.25 9.46 4.80
C ASN A 120 0.59 10.59 4.18
N TYR A 121 1.50 10.26 3.27
CA TYR A 121 2.54 11.18 2.79
C TYR A 121 2.56 11.34 1.26
N GLY A 122 1.83 10.51 0.52
CA GLY A 122 1.70 10.64 -0.94
C GLY A 122 2.99 10.34 -1.69
N GLN A 123 3.29 11.19 -2.68
CA GLN A 123 4.36 10.96 -3.68
C GLN A 123 5.80 11.04 -3.15
N ILE A 124 6.02 11.49 -1.92
CA ILE A 124 7.38 11.52 -1.34
C ILE A 124 7.82 10.14 -0.82
N ILE A 125 6.89 9.19 -0.76
CA ILE A 125 7.14 7.84 -0.28
C ILE A 125 7.70 6.98 -1.41
N THR A 126 8.75 6.22 -1.08
CA THR A 126 9.35 5.20 -1.92
C THR A 126 8.97 3.80 -1.43
N ASP A 127 9.23 2.78 -2.24
CA ASP A 127 9.02 1.38 -1.85
C ASP A 127 9.81 1.00 -0.59
N GLU A 128 11.04 1.53 -0.44
CA GLU A 128 11.85 1.33 0.75
C GLU A 128 11.17 1.84 2.02
N HIS A 129 10.54 3.02 1.95
CA HIS A 129 9.75 3.57 3.05
C HIS A 129 8.55 2.67 3.41
N CYS A 130 7.87 2.11 2.39
CA CYS A 130 6.75 1.19 2.60
C CYS A 130 7.19 -0.11 3.25
N LEU A 131 8.32 -0.66 2.82
CA LEU A 131 8.90 -1.89 3.37
C LEU A 131 9.29 -1.70 4.83
N GLU A 132 9.99 -0.62 5.14
CA GLU A 132 10.46 -0.33 6.49
C GLU A 132 9.28 -0.10 7.45
N TYR A 133 8.30 0.72 7.04
CA TYR A 133 7.09 0.95 7.84
C TYR A 133 6.31 -0.34 8.11
N GLY A 134 6.05 -1.14 7.05
CA GLY A 134 5.29 -2.39 7.17
C GLY A 134 5.98 -3.42 8.05
N ALA A 135 7.30 -3.55 7.93
CA ALA A 135 8.11 -4.41 8.78
C ALA A 135 7.98 -4.03 10.26
N HIS A 136 8.17 -2.76 10.59
CA HIS A 136 8.03 -2.25 11.97
C HIS A 136 6.61 -2.43 12.51
N LEU A 137 5.58 -2.14 11.69
CA LEU A 137 4.17 -2.28 12.08
C LEU A 137 3.81 -3.74 12.40
N LEU A 138 4.28 -4.69 11.57
CA LEU A 138 3.98 -6.10 11.77
C LEU A 138 4.98 -6.81 12.71
N GLY A 139 6.09 -6.16 13.05
CA GLY A 139 7.13 -6.70 13.92
C GLY A 139 7.98 -7.77 13.27
N LEU A 140 8.20 -7.60 11.99
CA LEU A 140 9.07 -8.41 11.16
C LEU A 140 10.41 -7.71 10.94
N THR A 141 11.40 -8.43 10.45
CA THR A 141 12.56 -7.80 9.83
C THR A 141 12.16 -7.22 8.46
N THR A 142 12.86 -6.23 7.96
CA THR A 142 12.60 -5.66 6.62
C THR A 142 12.75 -6.73 5.54
N GLU A 143 13.70 -7.67 5.68
CA GLU A 143 13.91 -8.78 4.77
C GLU A 143 12.73 -9.77 4.78
N ASP A 144 12.25 -10.19 5.96
CA ASP A 144 11.09 -11.08 6.08
C ASP A 144 9.83 -10.43 5.49
N TYR A 145 9.63 -9.13 5.78
CA TYR A 145 8.50 -8.40 5.24
C TYR A 145 8.59 -8.26 3.72
N TYR A 146 9.77 -7.96 3.17
CA TYR A 146 9.99 -7.92 1.72
C TYR A 146 9.64 -9.27 1.06
N ASN A 147 10.06 -10.38 1.64
CA ASN A 147 9.71 -11.71 1.15
C ASN A 147 8.20 -11.94 1.15
N CYS A 148 7.49 -11.53 2.22
CA CYS A 148 6.02 -11.60 2.27
C CYS A 148 5.36 -10.74 1.17
N ILE A 149 5.90 -9.55 0.87
CA ILE A 149 5.39 -8.68 -0.20
C ILE A 149 5.64 -9.31 -1.58
N CYS A 150 6.79 -9.94 -1.80
CA CYS A 150 7.06 -10.67 -3.04
C CYS A 150 6.08 -11.85 -3.23
N GLU A 151 5.85 -12.66 -2.19
CA GLU A 151 4.87 -13.75 -2.21
C GLU A 151 3.45 -13.24 -2.49
N LEU A 152 3.07 -12.08 -1.92
CA LEU A 152 1.79 -11.43 -2.20
C LEU A 152 1.68 -11.00 -3.66
N ALA A 153 2.74 -10.41 -4.23
CA ALA A 153 2.77 -9.99 -5.63
C ALA A 153 2.69 -11.19 -6.59
N ASP A 154 3.40 -12.27 -6.28
CA ASP A 154 3.33 -13.52 -7.05
C ASP A 154 1.95 -14.17 -6.97
N PHE A 155 1.34 -14.18 -5.78
CA PHE A 155 -0.02 -14.70 -5.58
C PHE A 155 -1.05 -13.99 -6.45
N VAL A 156 -1.03 -12.65 -6.49
CA VAL A 156 -1.97 -11.89 -7.34
C VAL A 156 -1.61 -11.95 -8.82
N GLY A 157 -0.33 -12.08 -9.16
CA GLY A 157 0.15 -12.24 -10.53
C GLY A 157 -0.28 -13.57 -11.17
N ALA A 158 -0.30 -14.66 -10.40
CA ALA A 158 -0.72 -15.98 -10.85
C ALA A 158 -2.19 -16.00 -11.31
N GLU A 159 -3.07 -15.20 -10.70
CA GLU A 159 -4.47 -15.07 -11.12
C GLU A 159 -4.58 -14.51 -12.55
N PHE A 160 -3.71 -13.55 -12.88
CA PHE A 160 -3.72 -12.90 -14.19
C PHE A 160 -3.32 -13.88 -15.31
N CYS A 161 -2.27 -14.67 -15.09
CA CYS A 161 -1.82 -15.68 -16.04
C CYS A 161 -2.88 -16.77 -16.26
N ALA A 162 -3.59 -17.19 -15.22
CA ALA A 162 -4.65 -18.19 -15.32
C ALA A 162 -5.87 -17.68 -16.10
N ALA A 163 -6.11 -16.38 -16.14
CA ALA A 163 -7.21 -15.78 -16.92
C ALA A 163 -6.89 -15.68 -18.42
N GLU A 164 -5.63 -15.55 -18.80
CA GLU A 164 -5.20 -15.51 -20.21
C GLU A 164 -5.20 -16.89 -20.87
N ASP A 165 -5.03 -17.98 -20.11
CA ASP A 165 -5.04 -19.35 -20.61
C ASP A 165 -6.46 -19.94 -20.82
N GLN A 166 -7.54 -19.21 -20.54
CA GLN A 166 -8.88 -19.64 -20.86
C GLN A 166 -9.14 -19.44 -22.37
N PRO A 167 -9.34 -20.54 -23.15
CA PRO A 167 -9.70 -20.41 -24.55
C PRO A 167 -11.01 -19.60 -24.67
N PRO A 168 -11.14 -18.72 -25.67
CA PRO A 168 -12.34 -17.94 -25.85
C PRO A 168 -13.55 -18.90 -25.88
N ALA A 169 -14.56 -18.64 -25.06
CA ALA A 169 -15.77 -19.43 -25.02
C ALA A 169 -16.33 -19.48 -26.45
N THR A 170 -16.18 -20.63 -27.11
CA THR A 170 -16.72 -20.88 -28.43
C THR A 170 -18.22 -20.75 -28.33
N GLY A 171 -18.71 -19.58 -28.73
CA GLY A 171 -20.13 -19.33 -28.89
C GLY A 171 -20.71 -20.40 -29.81
N GLY A 172 -21.60 -21.23 -29.24
CA GLY A 172 -22.28 -22.28 -29.99
C GLY A 172 -22.97 -21.68 -31.19
N CYS A 173 -22.51 -22.06 -32.36
CA CYS A 173 -23.24 -21.82 -33.61
C CYS A 173 -24.58 -22.55 -33.55
N CYS A 174 -25.66 -21.79 -33.53
CA CYS A 174 -27.00 -22.28 -33.75
C CYS A 174 -27.06 -22.97 -35.13
N SER A 175 -27.16 -24.27 -35.13
CA SER A 175 -27.53 -25.06 -36.32
C SER A 175 -28.98 -24.79 -36.67
N GLY A 176 -29.22 -23.73 -37.46
CA GLY A 176 -30.50 -23.50 -38.14
C GLY A 176 -30.60 -24.40 -39.34
N GLY A 177 -31.33 -25.51 -39.25
CA GLY A 177 -31.66 -26.32 -40.38
C GLY A 177 -32.68 -25.57 -41.26
N CYS A 178 -32.27 -25.21 -42.47
CA CYS A 178 -33.18 -24.82 -43.53
C CYS A 178 -33.62 -26.07 -44.30
N SER A 179 -34.92 -26.47 -44.13
CA SER A 179 -35.60 -27.38 -45.03
C SER A 179 -36.20 -26.55 -46.18
N CYS A 180 -35.76 -26.78 -47.39
CA CYS A 180 -36.41 -26.32 -48.60
C CYS A 180 -37.30 -27.43 -49.14
N HIS A 181 -38.54 -27.10 -49.37
CA HIS A 181 -39.39 -27.70 -50.37
C HIS A 181 -39.68 -26.64 -51.42
#